data_a46560e7ad474fff6ba91f3d679cae48
#
_entry.id   a46560e7ad474fff6ba91f3d679cae48
#
_cell.length_a   1.000
_cell.length_b   1.000
_cell.length_c   1.000
_cell.angle_alpha   90.00
_cell.angle_beta   90.00
_cell.angle_gamma   90.00
#
_symmetry.space_group_name_H-M   'P 1'
#
loop_
_entity.id
_entity.type
_entity.pdbx_description
1 polymer ?
#
loop_
_entity_poly.entity_id
_entity_poly.type
_entity_poly.pdbx_seq_one_letter_code
_entity_poly.pdbx_strand_id
1 'polypeptide(L)'
;MKYLLFSLLLTTAAAVHAQPENVPIQTGQYEPSWENLAAWSCPDWFRDAKFGIWAHWDPQCQAEGGDWYAREMYYPGWKQDWHKRHFGDPKEYGYKELCRDWKAEQWNPDELINLYKSAGARYFMAMGNHHDNFDCWDSPYQEWNSMRVGPMKDIVGGWAEACKKHGLYLGVSFHASHAWTWMEPSTWYDGNLTKEDGEGQWWEGLDPQELYAQNHPHSRGWEQKGSIHSQWGWDNGAALPSEAYKQKFLNRVLQCINAYHPAMIYFDDTVLPFWGCDESVGLKILTHYYNTSAQTDGTGKAEVVVTGKILEDKHKEAMMWDVERGAPDRCQDQPWQTCTCIGDWHYDRGTYERNSYKSAEQVIRMLVDIVSKNGNLLLSVPVRGSGVIDEHERARVMGIKAWMDINSESIYGTRPWKVYGEGPNFESANPLNAQGFNEGVKYSAADVRYVVKDGTVYATIMAWPTAREFTFKALGQNAPSYSGKVKSVRLLGGTAVPFRQSPEGLSVTLPEQHPNEISAVLAITFEASI
;
A
#
# COMPACT_ATOMS: atom_id res chain seq x y z
N MET A 1 17.17 25.98 -72.65
CA MET A 1 17.13 25.94 -71.18
C MET A 1 16.30 24.73 -70.76
N LYS A 2 16.96 23.65 -70.33
CA LYS A 2 16.28 22.43 -69.83
C LYS A 2 16.31 22.48 -68.30
N TYR A 3 15.13 22.54 -67.69
CA TYR A 3 15.01 22.42 -66.25
C TYR A 3 15.00 20.94 -65.85
N LEU A 4 15.99 20.52 -65.08
CA LEU A 4 15.99 19.24 -64.37
C LEU A 4 15.23 19.41 -63.07
N LEU A 5 14.11 18.72 -62.93
CA LEU A 5 13.46 18.53 -61.64
C LEU A 5 14.18 17.36 -60.90
N PHE A 6 14.79 17.68 -59.75
CA PHE A 6 15.25 16.66 -58.78
C PHE A 6 14.10 16.37 -57.84
N SER A 7 13.52 15.17 -57.95
CA SER A 7 12.61 14.62 -56.95
C SER A 7 13.44 14.06 -55.79
N LEU A 8 13.34 14.72 -54.66
CA LEU A 8 13.89 14.22 -53.38
C LEU A 8 12.89 13.19 -52.81
N LEU A 9 13.22 11.89 -52.94
CA LEU A 9 12.54 10.83 -52.19
C LEU A 9 13.01 10.93 -50.72
N LEU A 10 12.16 11.46 -49.82
CA LEU A 10 12.32 11.25 -48.40
C LEU A 10 11.88 9.83 -48.07
N THR A 11 12.83 8.94 -47.89
CA THR A 11 12.60 7.65 -47.22
C THR A 11 12.53 7.93 -45.72
N THR A 12 11.32 7.94 -45.18
CA THR A 12 11.12 7.83 -43.73
C THR A 12 11.48 6.42 -43.32
N ALA A 13 12.69 6.24 -42.83
CA ALA A 13 13.04 5.00 -42.12
C ALA A 13 12.20 4.94 -40.85
N ALA A 14 11.18 4.07 -40.81
CA ALA A 14 10.54 3.69 -39.58
C ALA A 14 11.65 3.11 -38.67
N ALA A 15 11.95 3.82 -37.59
CA ALA A 15 12.84 3.29 -36.58
C ALA A 15 12.14 2.08 -35.95
N VAL A 16 12.56 0.88 -36.32
CA VAL A 16 12.22 -0.33 -35.59
C VAL A 16 12.87 -0.16 -34.22
N HIS A 17 12.07 0.17 -33.23
CA HIS A 17 12.53 0.17 -31.85
C HIS A 17 12.82 -1.28 -31.49
N ALA A 18 14.11 -1.63 -31.43
CA ALA A 18 14.53 -2.91 -30.87
C ALA A 18 13.96 -3.03 -29.46
N GLN A 19 13.39 -4.18 -29.14
CA GLN A 19 12.95 -4.44 -27.76
C GLN A 19 14.13 -4.25 -26.80
N PRO A 20 13.94 -3.59 -25.63
CA PRO A 20 15.02 -3.42 -24.67
C PRO A 20 15.59 -4.78 -24.25
N GLU A 21 16.89 -4.84 -24.01
CA GLU A 21 17.52 -6.04 -23.43
C GLU A 21 16.94 -6.35 -22.04
N ASN A 22 16.94 -7.62 -21.65
CA ASN A 22 16.51 -8.03 -20.32
C ASN A 22 17.38 -7.38 -19.25
N VAL A 23 16.75 -6.91 -18.16
CA VAL A 23 17.47 -6.39 -17.00
C VAL A 23 18.23 -7.54 -16.33
N PRO A 24 19.56 -7.46 -16.18
CA PRO A 24 20.32 -8.50 -15.50
C PRO A 24 19.96 -8.55 -14.01
N ILE A 25 19.83 -9.77 -13.47
CA ILE A 25 19.64 -9.97 -12.04
C ILE A 25 20.92 -9.58 -11.29
N GLN A 26 20.81 -8.69 -10.30
CA GLN A 26 21.94 -8.32 -9.46
C GLN A 26 22.43 -9.53 -8.65
N THR A 27 23.67 -9.90 -8.81
CA THR A 27 24.32 -10.98 -8.07
C THR A 27 24.89 -10.49 -6.74
N GLY A 28 24.98 -11.37 -5.75
CA GLY A 28 25.50 -11.05 -4.42
C GLY A 28 25.34 -12.23 -3.46
N GLN A 29 25.12 -11.93 -2.19
CA GLN A 29 24.95 -12.96 -1.18
C GLN A 29 23.55 -13.59 -1.16
N TYR A 30 22.56 -12.91 -1.73
CA TYR A 30 21.19 -13.43 -1.82
C TYR A 30 21.02 -14.18 -3.14
N GLU A 31 20.56 -15.43 -3.05
CA GLU A 31 20.29 -16.32 -4.18
C GLU A 31 18.78 -16.63 -4.25
N PRO A 32 18.23 -17.02 -5.42
CA PRO A 32 16.79 -17.17 -5.63
C PRO A 32 16.25 -18.50 -5.03
N SER A 33 16.41 -18.67 -3.74
CA SER A 33 15.80 -19.76 -2.96
C SER A 33 15.32 -19.26 -1.60
N TRP A 34 14.27 -19.85 -1.08
CA TRP A 34 13.71 -19.45 0.21
C TRP A 34 14.72 -19.63 1.35
N GLU A 35 15.51 -20.68 1.33
CA GLU A 35 16.54 -20.97 2.32
C GLU A 35 17.60 -19.90 2.39
N ASN A 36 18.03 -19.39 1.23
CA ASN A 36 19.03 -18.33 1.19
C ASN A 36 18.42 -16.96 1.49
N LEU A 37 17.22 -16.67 0.96
CA LEU A 37 16.53 -15.40 1.20
C LEU A 37 16.11 -15.22 2.67
N ALA A 38 15.99 -16.30 3.45
CA ALA A 38 15.77 -16.26 4.91
C ALA A 38 16.92 -15.59 5.69
N ALA A 39 18.05 -15.28 5.05
CA ALA A 39 19.08 -14.40 5.59
C ALA A 39 18.65 -12.92 5.72
N TRP A 40 17.53 -12.54 5.11
CA TRP A 40 16.93 -11.21 5.27
C TRP A 40 16.42 -11.01 6.70
N SER A 41 16.47 -9.78 7.16
CA SER A 41 15.83 -9.37 8.41
C SER A 41 15.12 -8.03 8.21
N CYS A 42 13.98 -7.86 8.87
CA CYS A 42 13.25 -6.61 8.80
C CYS A 42 14.12 -5.43 9.25
N PRO A 43 14.34 -4.41 8.40
CA PRO A 43 15.19 -3.25 8.75
C PRO A 43 14.61 -2.45 9.92
N ASP A 44 15.50 -1.88 10.74
CA ASP A 44 15.09 -1.07 11.89
C ASP A 44 14.28 0.15 11.49
N TRP A 45 14.59 0.78 10.34
CA TRP A 45 13.82 1.92 9.88
C TRP A 45 12.33 1.60 9.71
N PHE A 46 11.99 0.40 9.20
CA PHE A 46 10.62 -0.03 9.01
C PHE A 46 9.95 -0.35 10.37
N ARG A 47 10.66 -1.07 11.24
CA ARG A 47 10.19 -1.38 12.60
C ARG A 47 9.87 -0.12 13.41
N ASP A 48 10.59 0.98 13.16
CA ASP A 48 10.45 2.25 13.88
C ASP A 48 9.44 3.19 13.22
N ALA A 49 9.20 3.06 11.92
CA ALA A 49 8.34 3.94 11.13
C ALA A 49 6.86 3.87 11.54
N LYS A 50 6.30 2.70 11.77
CA LYS A 50 4.96 2.40 12.26
C LYS A 50 3.79 2.86 11.40
N PHE A 51 3.93 3.96 10.64
CA PHE A 51 2.84 4.55 9.88
C PHE A 51 3.33 5.02 8.51
N GLY A 52 2.66 4.54 7.45
CA GLY A 52 2.84 4.95 6.08
C GLY A 52 1.52 5.35 5.42
N ILE A 53 1.61 6.09 4.32
CA ILE A 53 0.47 6.45 3.48
C ILE A 53 0.69 5.91 2.08
N TRP A 54 -0.40 5.47 1.45
CA TRP A 54 -0.46 4.93 0.11
C TRP A 54 -1.37 5.78 -0.78
N ALA A 55 -0.98 5.99 -2.02
CA ALA A 55 -1.85 6.53 -3.04
C ALA A 55 -2.11 5.45 -4.10
N HIS A 56 -3.32 4.84 -4.07
CA HIS A 56 -3.84 4.07 -5.19
C HIS A 56 -4.28 5.08 -6.26
N TRP A 57 -3.37 5.40 -7.16
CA TRP A 57 -3.58 6.48 -8.11
C TRP A 57 -2.94 6.17 -9.46
N ASP A 58 -3.81 5.90 -10.42
CA ASP A 58 -3.53 5.53 -11.80
C ASP A 58 -4.70 5.98 -12.70
N PRO A 59 -4.75 5.60 -13.99
CA PRO A 59 -5.83 6.00 -14.88
C PRO A 59 -7.24 5.60 -14.43
N GLN A 60 -7.43 4.58 -13.58
CA GLN A 60 -8.75 4.20 -13.07
C GLN A 60 -9.41 5.33 -12.28
N CYS A 61 -8.61 6.18 -11.63
CA CYS A 61 -9.10 7.33 -10.87
C CYS A 61 -9.76 8.39 -11.77
N GLN A 62 -9.52 8.40 -13.08
CA GLN A 62 -10.13 9.33 -14.02
C GLN A 62 -11.66 9.19 -14.07
N ALA A 63 -12.17 7.98 -13.85
CA ALA A 63 -13.61 7.71 -13.87
C ALA A 63 -14.29 8.00 -12.53
N GLU A 64 -13.54 8.19 -11.44
CA GLU A 64 -14.05 8.36 -10.08
C GLU A 64 -15.05 7.26 -9.66
N GLY A 65 -14.85 6.04 -10.14
CA GLY A 65 -15.76 4.89 -9.95
C GLY A 65 -15.25 3.84 -8.97
N GLY A 66 -14.26 4.18 -8.14
CA GLY A 66 -13.69 3.29 -7.13
C GLY A 66 -12.80 2.20 -7.71
N ASP A 67 -12.44 1.25 -6.85
CA ASP A 67 -11.51 0.19 -7.17
C ASP A 67 -12.03 -0.75 -8.27
N TRP A 68 -11.10 -1.37 -9.02
CA TRP A 68 -11.39 -2.29 -10.12
C TRP A 68 -12.22 -1.71 -11.29
N TYR A 69 -12.28 -0.39 -11.40
CA TYR A 69 -13.09 0.24 -12.44
C TYR A 69 -12.71 -0.20 -13.86
N ALA A 70 -11.41 -0.30 -14.17
CA ALA A 70 -10.91 -0.69 -15.48
C ALA A 70 -11.42 -2.07 -15.95
N ARG A 71 -11.67 -2.99 -15.00
CA ARG A 71 -12.30 -4.29 -15.28
C ARG A 71 -13.81 -4.21 -15.28
N GLU A 72 -14.38 -3.56 -14.27
CA GLU A 72 -15.82 -3.62 -14.01
C GLU A 72 -16.65 -2.76 -14.96
N MET A 73 -16.02 -1.78 -15.64
CA MET A 73 -16.68 -1.03 -16.72
C MET A 73 -17.13 -1.92 -17.90
N TYR A 74 -16.54 -3.10 -18.02
CA TYR A 74 -16.87 -4.07 -19.07
C TYR A 74 -17.91 -5.11 -18.64
N TYR A 75 -18.22 -5.26 -17.36
CA TYR A 75 -19.28 -6.14 -16.88
C TYR A 75 -20.61 -5.42 -16.74
N PRO A 76 -21.75 -6.08 -17.05
CA PRO A 76 -23.06 -5.55 -16.73
C PRO A 76 -23.18 -5.19 -15.24
N GLY A 77 -23.59 -3.95 -14.94
CA GLY A 77 -23.74 -3.45 -13.59
C GLY A 77 -23.56 -1.94 -13.49
N TRP A 78 -23.58 -1.41 -12.26
CA TRP A 78 -23.61 0.03 -12.04
C TRP A 78 -22.38 0.77 -12.61
N LYS A 79 -21.18 0.17 -12.60
CA LYS A 79 -19.96 0.79 -13.16
C LYS A 79 -20.02 0.88 -14.69
N GLN A 80 -20.57 -0.14 -15.37
CA GLN A 80 -20.80 -0.06 -16.80
C GLN A 80 -21.88 0.96 -17.15
N ASP A 81 -23.00 0.99 -16.38
CA ASP A 81 -24.06 1.98 -16.59
C ASP A 81 -23.56 3.40 -16.31
N TRP A 82 -22.70 3.57 -15.30
CA TRP A 82 -22.00 4.83 -15.04
C TRP A 82 -21.12 5.21 -16.22
N HIS A 83 -20.29 4.27 -16.70
CA HIS A 83 -19.40 4.48 -17.83
C HIS A 83 -20.16 4.92 -19.09
N LYS A 84 -21.20 4.18 -19.45
CA LYS A 84 -22.03 4.51 -20.63
C LYS A 84 -22.68 5.88 -20.54
N ARG A 85 -23.05 6.34 -19.36
CA ARG A 85 -23.67 7.66 -19.17
C ARG A 85 -22.66 8.81 -19.22
N HIS A 86 -21.41 8.61 -18.79
CA HIS A 86 -20.44 9.68 -18.65
C HIS A 86 -19.39 9.69 -19.75
N PHE A 87 -19.09 8.54 -20.33
CA PHE A 87 -18.01 8.38 -21.31
C PHE A 87 -18.49 7.80 -22.64
N GLY A 88 -19.53 6.98 -22.66
CA GLY A 88 -20.04 6.33 -23.86
C GLY A 88 -19.92 4.80 -23.83
N ASP A 89 -20.17 4.17 -24.96
CA ASP A 89 -20.05 2.71 -25.08
C ASP A 89 -18.57 2.30 -24.95
N PRO A 90 -18.24 1.26 -24.14
CA PRO A 90 -16.87 0.78 -23.99
C PRO A 90 -16.19 0.31 -25.29
N LYS A 91 -16.93 0.09 -26.37
CA LYS A 91 -16.35 -0.17 -27.71
C LYS A 91 -15.71 1.06 -28.33
N GLU A 92 -16.25 2.24 -28.05
CA GLU A 92 -15.81 3.52 -28.61
C GLU A 92 -14.94 4.30 -27.62
N TYR A 93 -15.23 4.14 -26.34
CA TYR A 93 -14.51 4.77 -25.24
C TYR A 93 -14.20 3.70 -24.19
N GLY A 94 -13.14 2.95 -24.43
CA GLY A 94 -12.68 1.88 -23.55
C GLY A 94 -11.66 2.37 -22.50
N TYR A 95 -10.98 1.44 -21.86
CA TYR A 95 -10.01 1.78 -20.81
C TYR A 95 -8.80 2.58 -21.38
N LYS A 96 -8.38 2.29 -22.61
CA LYS A 96 -7.30 3.08 -23.26
C LYS A 96 -7.63 4.56 -23.38
N GLU A 97 -8.91 4.94 -23.59
CA GLU A 97 -9.35 6.32 -23.61
C GLU A 97 -9.26 6.95 -22.23
N LEU A 98 -9.60 6.22 -21.16
CA LEU A 98 -9.39 6.69 -19.78
C LEU A 98 -7.91 6.96 -19.51
N CYS A 99 -7.02 6.06 -19.97
CA CYS A 99 -5.56 6.29 -19.88
C CYS A 99 -5.14 7.58 -20.60
N ARG A 100 -5.66 7.83 -21.81
CA ARG A 100 -5.41 9.07 -22.57
C ARG A 100 -5.87 10.32 -21.80
N ASP A 101 -7.06 10.24 -21.20
CA ASP A 101 -7.72 11.40 -20.61
C ASP A 101 -7.34 11.67 -19.15
N TRP A 102 -6.64 10.72 -18.52
CA TRP A 102 -5.98 10.95 -17.24
C TRP A 102 -4.81 11.93 -17.39
N LYS A 103 -4.99 13.19 -16.98
CA LYS A 103 -4.00 14.27 -17.19
C LYS A 103 -3.21 14.65 -15.96
N ALA A 104 -3.67 14.28 -14.77
CA ALA A 104 -3.00 14.65 -13.51
C ALA A 104 -2.65 16.17 -13.48
N GLU A 105 -3.57 17.00 -13.94
CA GLU A 105 -3.32 18.43 -14.23
C GLU A 105 -3.07 19.27 -12.99
N GLN A 106 -3.59 18.82 -11.84
CA GLN A 106 -3.44 19.52 -10.55
C GLN A 106 -2.46 18.78 -9.61
N TRP A 107 -1.81 17.71 -10.09
CA TRP A 107 -0.94 16.94 -9.25
C TRP A 107 0.30 17.71 -8.79
N ASN A 108 0.44 17.81 -7.49
CA ASN A 108 1.58 18.41 -6.82
C ASN A 108 2.13 17.42 -5.77
N PRO A 109 3.08 16.55 -6.12
CA PRO A 109 3.62 15.55 -5.21
C PRO A 109 4.31 16.17 -4.00
N ASP A 110 4.94 17.33 -4.15
CA ASP A 110 5.61 18.03 -3.05
C ASP A 110 4.63 18.43 -1.94
N GLU A 111 3.48 19.01 -2.33
CA GLU A 111 2.42 19.39 -1.38
C GLU A 111 1.82 18.19 -0.67
N LEU A 112 1.48 17.12 -1.43
CA LEU A 112 0.85 15.94 -0.86
C LEU A 112 1.79 15.19 0.09
N ILE A 113 3.04 14.97 -0.30
CA ILE A 113 4.03 14.31 0.56
C ILE A 113 4.31 15.13 1.82
N ASN A 114 4.40 16.47 1.70
CA ASN A 114 4.54 17.33 2.88
C ASN A 114 3.33 17.23 3.82
N LEU A 115 2.11 17.19 3.27
CA LEU A 115 0.89 16.98 4.05
C LEU A 115 0.93 15.62 4.78
N TYR A 116 1.24 14.53 4.09
CA TYR A 116 1.29 13.18 4.65
C TYR A 116 2.38 13.06 5.71
N LYS A 117 3.57 13.62 5.47
CA LYS A 117 4.62 13.72 6.49
C LYS A 117 4.13 14.47 7.73
N SER A 118 3.47 15.62 7.53
CA SER A 118 2.94 16.41 8.64
C SER A 118 1.88 15.65 9.46
N ALA A 119 1.14 14.75 8.81
CA ALA A 119 0.17 13.85 9.45
C ALA A 119 0.83 12.64 10.15
N GLY A 120 2.14 12.50 10.06
CA GLY A 120 2.90 11.49 10.76
C GLY A 120 3.39 10.33 9.91
N ALA A 121 3.18 10.32 8.59
CA ALA A 121 3.74 9.28 7.75
C ALA A 121 5.28 9.30 7.77
N ARG A 122 5.89 8.12 7.78
CA ARG A 122 7.33 7.91 7.71
C ARG A 122 7.75 7.26 6.39
N TYR A 123 6.83 6.62 5.71
CA TYR A 123 7.01 6.09 4.37
C TYR A 123 5.74 6.37 3.53
N PHE A 124 5.92 6.40 2.24
CA PHE A 124 4.86 6.63 1.27
C PHE A 124 4.94 5.56 0.18
N MET A 125 3.81 4.95 -0.15
CA MET A 125 3.69 3.96 -1.20
C MET A 125 3.06 4.61 -2.44
N ALA A 126 3.79 4.60 -3.56
CA ALA A 126 3.28 5.00 -4.86
C ALA A 126 2.73 3.78 -5.61
N MET A 127 1.70 3.96 -6.44
CA MET A 127 1.30 2.97 -7.42
C MET A 127 2.30 2.97 -8.57
N GLY A 128 3.00 1.85 -8.78
CA GLY A 128 3.79 1.61 -9.98
C GLY A 128 2.88 1.20 -11.14
N ASN A 129 2.12 0.13 -10.92
CA ASN A 129 1.04 -0.29 -11.80
C ASN A 129 -0.02 -1.05 -11.01
N HIS A 130 -1.26 -1.04 -11.50
CA HIS A 130 -2.33 -1.87 -10.99
C HIS A 130 -2.61 -3.07 -11.91
N HIS A 131 -3.67 -3.82 -11.69
CA HIS A 131 -4.11 -4.92 -12.57
C HIS A 131 -4.53 -4.46 -13.97
N ASP A 132 -4.64 -3.16 -14.18
CA ASP A 132 -4.93 -2.51 -15.46
C ASP A 132 -3.74 -2.47 -16.42
N ASN A 133 -2.56 -2.89 -15.95
CA ASN A 133 -1.32 -3.03 -16.74
C ASN A 133 -0.67 -1.72 -17.21
N PHE A 134 -1.12 -0.56 -16.72
CA PHE A 134 -0.55 0.74 -17.07
C PHE A 134 0.59 1.10 -16.11
N ASP A 135 1.78 1.45 -16.65
CA ASP A 135 2.93 1.86 -15.83
C ASP A 135 2.90 3.36 -15.51
N CYS A 136 2.96 3.70 -14.22
CA CYS A 136 2.96 5.07 -13.73
C CYS A 136 4.37 5.71 -13.71
N TRP A 137 5.32 5.22 -14.51
CA TRP A 137 6.68 5.75 -14.63
C TRP A 137 7.21 5.65 -16.06
N ASP A 138 8.40 6.18 -16.32
CA ASP A 138 9.10 6.06 -17.60
C ASP A 138 9.64 4.63 -17.81
N SER A 139 8.75 3.73 -18.18
CA SER A 139 9.05 2.32 -18.39
C SER A 139 9.44 2.05 -19.84
N PRO A 140 10.67 1.58 -20.13
CA PRO A 140 11.03 1.17 -21.47
C PRO A 140 10.42 -0.18 -21.89
N TYR A 141 9.86 -0.94 -20.95
CA TYR A 141 9.27 -2.26 -21.18
C TYR A 141 7.75 -2.25 -21.34
N GLN A 142 7.10 -1.13 -21.11
CA GLN A 142 5.65 -0.95 -21.27
C GLN A 142 5.38 0.34 -22.02
N GLU A 143 4.84 0.21 -23.24
CA GLU A 143 4.53 1.41 -24.03
C GLU A 143 3.29 2.17 -23.55
N TRP A 144 2.40 1.51 -22.82
CA TRP A 144 1.29 2.14 -22.11
C TRP A 144 1.74 2.60 -20.72
N ASN A 145 2.40 3.75 -20.69
CA ASN A 145 2.93 4.33 -19.47
C ASN A 145 2.66 5.85 -19.40
N SER A 146 2.79 6.40 -18.19
CA SER A 146 2.44 7.79 -17.88
C SER A 146 3.31 8.85 -18.59
N MET A 147 4.46 8.47 -19.18
CA MET A 147 5.30 9.36 -19.99
C MET A 147 4.86 9.42 -21.45
N ARG A 148 4.13 8.40 -21.93
CA ARG A 148 3.73 8.29 -23.34
C ARG A 148 2.24 8.49 -23.57
N VAL A 149 1.42 8.17 -22.56
CA VAL A 149 -0.05 8.27 -22.62
C VAL A 149 -0.55 8.99 -21.36
N GLY A 150 -1.55 9.83 -21.52
CA GLY A 150 -2.20 10.49 -20.39
C GLY A 150 -1.46 11.72 -19.87
N PRO A 151 -0.85 11.68 -18.67
CA PRO A 151 -0.30 12.87 -18.01
C PRO A 151 1.00 13.38 -18.62
N MET A 152 1.72 12.57 -19.40
CA MET A 152 3.04 12.88 -19.93
C MET A 152 4.03 13.27 -18.83
N LYS A 153 3.95 12.55 -17.70
CA LYS A 153 4.74 12.79 -16.48
C LYS A 153 5.25 11.46 -15.92
N ASP A 154 6.45 11.48 -15.37
CA ASP A 154 6.96 10.40 -14.53
C ASP A 154 6.33 10.49 -13.13
N ILE A 155 5.26 9.75 -12.92
CA ILE A 155 4.49 9.81 -11.67
C ILE A 155 5.30 9.20 -10.51
N VAL A 156 5.89 8.03 -10.69
CA VAL A 156 6.73 7.41 -9.64
C VAL A 156 7.96 8.27 -9.36
N GLY A 157 8.60 8.81 -10.40
CA GLY A 157 9.74 9.73 -10.26
C GLY A 157 9.38 10.98 -9.48
N GLY A 158 8.24 11.60 -9.75
CA GLY A 158 7.80 12.78 -9.00
C GLY A 158 7.49 12.47 -7.53
N TRP A 159 6.89 11.32 -7.22
CA TRP A 159 6.73 10.86 -5.83
C TRP A 159 8.10 10.59 -5.17
N ALA A 160 9.04 9.97 -5.89
CA ALA A 160 10.38 9.69 -5.39
C ALA A 160 11.15 10.96 -5.01
N GLU A 161 11.11 11.98 -5.87
CA GLU A 161 11.73 13.28 -5.61
C GLU A 161 11.11 13.97 -4.39
N ALA A 162 9.78 13.97 -4.28
CA ALA A 162 9.07 14.54 -3.15
C ALA A 162 9.39 13.79 -1.84
N CYS A 163 9.38 12.45 -1.86
CA CYS A 163 9.77 11.63 -0.71
C CYS A 163 11.20 11.94 -0.25
N LYS A 164 12.15 12.01 -1.18
CA LYS A 164 13.54 12.38 -0.89
C LYS A 164 13.65 13.76 -0.27
N LYS A 165 12.96 14.75 -0.84
CA LYS A 165 12.94 16.14 -0.35
C LYS A 165 12.41 16.24 1.07
N HIS A 166 11.36 15.51 1.39
CA HIS A 166 10.72 15.54 2.71
C HIS A 166 11.23 14.47 3.67
N GLY A 167 12.14 13.60 3.27
CA GLY A 167 12.72 12.56 4.12
C GLY A 167 11.72 11.46 4.52
N LEU A 168 10.86 11.03 3.58
CA LEU A 168 10.07 9.81 3.68
C LEU A 168 10.74 8.68 2.88
N TYR A 169 10.60 7.46 3.37
CA TYR A 169 10.97 6.29 2.58
C TYR A 169 9.95 6.07 1.46
N LEU A 170 10.44 5.90 0.23
CA LEU A 170 9.59 5.58 -0.92
C LEU A 170 9.28 4.09 -0.95
N GLY A 171 8.02 3.73 -1.16
CA GLY A 171 7.58 2.41 -1.59
C GLY A 171 6.97 2.48 -3.00
N VAL A 172 6.99 1.36 -3.72
CA VAL A 172 6.31 1.21 -5.01
C VAL A 172 5.54 -0.10 -5.02
N SER A 173 4.28 -0.07 -5.46
CA SER A 173 3.44 -1.27 -5.57
C SER A 173 3.26 -1.72 -7.02
N PHE A 174 3.25 -3.05 -7.21
CA PHE A 174 3.10 -3.71 -8.49
C PHE A 174 2.00 -4.76 -8.43
N HIS A 175 0.99 -4.62 -9.27
CA HIS A 175 -0.18 -5.50 -9.30
C HIS A 175 -0.36 -6.17 -10.66
N ALA A 176 0.44 -5.81 -11.66
CA ALA A 176 0.25 -6.23 -13.04
C ALA A 176 0.57 -7.71 -13.34
N SER A 177 1.02 -8.51 -12.34
CA SER A 177 1.13 -9.97 -12.51
C SER A 177 -0.21 -10.59 -12.92
N HIS A 178 -1.32 -10.09 -12.37
CA HIS A 178 -2.67 -10.53 -12.66
C HIS A 178 -3.36 -9.79 -13.81
N ALA A 179 -2.74 -8.77 -14.42
CA ALA A 179 -3.34 -8.05 -15.55
C ALA A 179 -3.66 -9.00 -16.73
N TRP A 180 -2.91 -10.08 -16.87
CA TRP A 180 -3.13 -11.14 -17.87
C TRP A 180 -4.56 -11.68 -17.88
N THR A 181 -5.14 -11.95 -16.72
CA THR A 181 -6.50 -12.48 -16.58
C THR A 181 -7.52 -11.40 -16.20
N TRP A 182 -7.05 -10.29 -15.66
CA TRP A 182 -7.93 -9.28 -15.08
C TRP A 182 -8.70 -8.48 -16.14
N MET A 183 -8.10 -8.26 -17.31
CA MET A 183 -8.69 -7.51 -18.41
C MET A 183 -9.53 -8.37 -19.37
N GLU A 184 -9.73 -9.68 -19.13
CA GLU A 184 -10.49 -10.58 -19.99
C GLU A 184 -11.88 -10.04 -20.43
N PRO A 185 -12.68 -9.38 -19.57
CA PRO A 185 -13.99 -8.86 -19.98
C PRO A 185 -13.92 -7.72 -21.01
N SER A 186 -12.76 -7.08 -21.20
CA SER A 186 -12.55 -6.09 -22.25
C SER A 186 -12.75 -6.67 -23.65
N THR A 187 -12.57 -8.00 -23.82
CA THR A 187 -12.73 -8.70 -25.11
C THR A 187 -14.16 -8.67 -25.67
N TRP A 188 -15.15 -8.39 -24.83
CA TRP A 188 -16.53 -8.11 -25.30
C TRP A 188 -16.65 -6.77 -26.03
N TYR A 189 -15.64 -5.89 -25.93
CA TYR A 189 -15.68 -4.51 -26.41
C TYR A 189 -14.42 -4.17 -27.23
N ASP A 190 -13.44 -3.51 -26.66
CA ASP A 190 -12.25 -3.01 -27.34
C ASP A 190 -10.96 -3.79 -27.01
N GLY A 191 -11.02 -4.79 -26.12
CA GLY A 191 -9.88 -5.58 -25.68
C GLY A 191 -9.24 -6.51 -26.73
N ASN A 192 -9.87 -6.67 -27.92
CA ASN A 192 -9.34 -7.46 -29.03
C ASN A 192 -8.63 -6.58 -30.09
N LEU A 193 -8.57 -5.27 -29.91
CA LEU A 193 -7.90 -4.38 -30.83
C LEU A 193 -6.39 -4.70 -30.89
N THR A 194 -5.84 -4.56 -32.10
CA THR A 194 -4.42 -4.78 -32.38
C THR A 194 -3.77 -3.48 -32.83
N LYS A 195 -2.45 -3.47 -32.95
CA LYS A 195 -1.71 -2.29 -33.40
C LYS A 195 -2.17 -1.77 -34.76
N GLU A 196 -2.55 -2.68 -35.66
CA GLU A 196 -3.02 -2.35 -37.01
C GLU A 196 -4.35 -1.58 -37.00
N ASP A 197 -5.21 -1.80 -36.00
CA ASP A 197 -6.48 -1.08 -35.84
C ASP A 197 -6.26 0.40 -35.47
N GLY A 198 -5.05 0.78 -35.14
CA GLY A 198 -4.64 2.13 -34.74
C GLY A 198 -4.39 3.10 -35.89
N GLU A 199 -4.39 2.64 -37.13
CA GLU A 199 -4.13 3.51 -38.29
C GLU A 199 -5.13 4.69 -38.33
N GLY A 200 -4.61 5.91 -38.28
CA GLY A 200 -5.42 7.15 -38.23
C GLY A 200 -6.13 7.42 -36.90
N GLN A 201 -5.92 6.60 -35.87
CA GLN A 201 -6.44 6.79 -34.53
C GLN A 201 -5.44 7.57 -33.65
N TRP A 202 -5.92 8.10 -32.50
CA TRP A 202 -5.06 8.82 -31.57
C TRP A 202 -3.94 7.96 -30.96
N TRP A 203 -4.10 6.62 -30.97
CA TRP A 203 -3.15 5.63 -30.47
C TRP A 203 -2.34 4.95 -31.55
N GLU A 204 -2.29 5.53 -32.76
CA GLU A 204 -1.48 5.02 -33.86
C GLU A 204 -0.02 4.81 -33.42
N GLY A 205 0.50 3.61 -33.67
CA GLY A 205 1.85 3.19 -33.28
C GLY A 205 1.95 2.53 -31.92
N LEU A 206 0.91 2.59 -31.06
CA LEU A 206 0.78 1.80 -29.84
C LEU A 206 0.04 0.48 -30.12
N ASP A 207 0.38 -0.58 -29.39
CA ASP A 207 -0.34 -1.85 -29.45
C ASP A 207 -1.30 -1.96 -28.25
N PRO A 208 -2.64 -1.99 -28.44
CA PRO A 208 -3.57 -2.22 -27.36
C PRO A 208 -3.35 -3.54 -26.60
N GLN A 209 -2.76 -4.56 -27.24
CA GLN A 209 -2.45 -5.83 -26.58
C GLN A 209 -1.33 -5.69 -25.52
N GLU A 210 -0.49 -4.68 -25.62
CA GLU A 210 0.46 -4.34 -24.57
C GLU A 210 -0.21 -3.78 -23.29
N LEU A 211 -1.43 -3.22 -23.42
CA LEU A 211 -2.27 -2.81 -22.29
C LEU A 211 -3.22 -3.93 -21.86
N TYR A 212 -4.06 -4.41 -22.76
CA TYR A 212 -5.10 -5.38 -22.44
C TYR A 212 -4.59 -6.81 -22.22
N ALA A 213 -3.50 -7.19 -22.86
CA ALA A 213 -2.87 -8.52 -22.78
C ALA A 213 -3.83 -9.69 -23.07
N GLN A 214 -4.74 -9.55 -24.05
CA GLN A 214 -5.85 -10.50 -24.27
C GLN A 214 -5.65 -11.45 -25.45
N ASN A 215 -4.45 -11.51 -26.04
CA ASN A 215 -4.14 -12.46 -27.11
C ASN A 215 -3.83 -13.87 -26.55
N HIS A 216 -4.77 -14.45 -25.80
CA HIS A 216 -4.65 -15.77 -25.19
C HIS A 216 -6.04 -16.39 -24.93
N PRO A 217 -6.17 -17.71 -24.69
CA PRO A 217 -7.41 -18.33 -24.24
C PRO A 217 -7.85 -17.77 -22.87
N HIS A 218 -9.14 -17.53 -22.70
CA HIS A 218 -9.68 -17.00 -21.45
C HIS A 218 -9.63 -18.00 -20.30
N SER A 219 -9.64 -17.47 -19.09
CA SER A 219 -9.78 -18.22 -17.84
C SER A 219 -11.14 -18.88 -17.74
N ARG A 220 -11.23 -19.97 -16.96
CA ARG A 220 -12.52 -20.63 -16.70
C ARG A 220 -13.51 -19.68 -16.03
N GLY A 221 -14.70 -19.53 -16.62
CA GLY A 221 -15.79 -18.74 -16.07
C GLY A 221 -15.55 -17.22 -16.12
N TRP A 222 -14.69 -16.75 -16.98
CA TRP A 222 -14.34 -15.34 -17.10
C TRP A 222 -15.54 -14.42 -17.42
N GLU A 223 -16.59 -14.97 -18.02
CA GLU A 223 -17.83 -14.23 -18.33
C GLU A 223 -18.63 -13.83 -17.08
N GLN A 224 -18.34 -14.43 -15.94
CA GLN A 224 -19.06 -14.19 -14.70
C GLN A 224 -18.26 -13.26 -13.78
N LYS A 225 -18.79 -12.08 -13.50
CA LYS A 225 -18.15 -11.08 -12.64
C LYS A 225 -17.69 -11.64 -11.29
N GLY A 226 -18.46 -12.57 -10.69
CA GLY A 226 -18.16 -13.20 -9.40
C GLY A 226 -17.12 -14.32 -9.43
N SER A 227 -16.58 -14.70 -10.59
CA SER A 227 -15.65 -15.82 -10.74
C SER A 227 -14.17 -15.43 -10.59
N ILE A 228 -13.89 -14.29 -9.99
CA ILE A 228 -12.53 -13.76 -9.87
C ILE A 228 -11.53 -14.76 -9.27
N HIS A 229 -11.95 -15.63 -8.34
CA HIS A 229 -11.07 -16.65 -7.75
C HIS A 229 -10.52 -17.66 -8.77
N SER A 230 -11.31 -18.06 -9.78
CA SER A 230 -10.80 -18.90 -10.88
C SER A 230 -9.97 -18.13 -11.91
N GLN A 231 -10.02 -16.81 -11.89
CA GLN A 231 -9.20 -15.92 -12.72
C GLN A 231 -7.94 -15.45 -12.00
N TRP A 232 -7.89 -15.61 -10.68
CA TRP A 232 -6.75 -15.24 -9.83
C TRP A 232 -5.89 -16.44 -9.45
N GLY A 233 -6.47 -17.62 -9.36
CA GLY A 233 -5.75 -18.85 -9.01
C GLY A 233 -5.18 -19.55 -10.23
N TRP A 234 -3.88 -19.47 -10.43
CA TRP A 234 -3.16 -20.13 -11.53
C TRP A 234 -3.35 -21.64 -11.57
N ASP A 235 -3.57 -22.26 -10.42
CA ASP A 235 -3.86 -23.69 -10.24
C ASP A 235 -5.36 -24.01 -10.30
N ASN A 236 -6.23 -23.02 -10.40
CA ASN A 236 -7.69 -23.16 -10.31
C ASN A 236 -8.45 -22.64 -11.54
N GLY A 237 -7.83 -22.68 -12.72
CA GLY A 237 -8.48 -22.38 -13.99
C GLY A 237 -8.22 -20.99 -14.56
N ALA A 238 -7.35 -20.20 -13.96
CA ALA A 238 -6.84 -18.98 -14.58
C ALA A 238 -6.01 -19.33 -15.83
N ALA A 239 -6.11 -18.49 -16.87
CA ALA A 239 -5.27 -18.62 -18.06
C ALA A 239 -3.81 -18.38 -17.68
N LEU A 240 -2.93 -19.35 -17.95
CA LEU A 240 -1.52 -19.26 -17.57
C LEU A 240 -0.82 -18.18 -18.39
N PRO A 241 -0.05 -17.28 -17.76
CA PRO A 241 0.69 -16.24 -18.46
C PRO A 241 1.83 -16.83 -19.31
N SER A 242 2.08 -16.20 -20.46
CA SER A 242 3.19 -16.59 -21.32
C SER A 242 4.55 -16.26 -20.70
N GLU A 243 5.61 -16.99 -21.11
CA GLU A 243 6.98 -16.68 -20.70
C GLU A 243 7.37 -15.24 -21.06
N ALA A 244 6.94 -14.75 -22.22
CA ALA A 244 7.17 -13.36 -22.63
C ALA A 244 6.52 -12.36 -21.68
N TYR A 245 5.28 -12.61 -21.23
CA TYR A 245 4.58 -11.75 -20.27
C TYR A 245 5.28 -11.74 -18.90
N LYS A 246 5.65 -12.93 -18.39
CA LYS A 246 6.38 -13.05 -17.12
C LYS A 246 7.75 -12.35 -17.18
N GLN A 247 8.48 -12.50 -18.27
CA GLN A 247 9.78 -11.83 -18.46
C GLN A 247 9.61 -10.31 -18.60
N LYS A 248 8.57 -9.84 -19.29
CA LYS A 248 8.23 -8.42 -19.39
C LYS A 248 7.92 -7.84 -18.01
N PHE A 249 7.09 -8.52 -17.21
CA PHE A 249 6.79 -8.11 -15.84
C PHE A 249 8.06 -8.02 -14.98
N LEU A 250 8.91 -9.05 -15.03
CA LEU A 250 10.20 -9.06 -14.34
C LEU A 250 11.03 -7.83 -14.69
N ASN A 251 11.23 -7.56 -15.99
CA ASN A 251 12.00 -6.43 -16.46
C ASN A 251 11.45 -5.08 -15.98
N ARG A 252 10.11 -4.90 -15.98
CA ARG A 252 9.43 -3.68 -15.50
C ARG A 252 9.75 -3.44 -14.03
N VAL A 253 9.62 -4.47 -13.18
CA VAL A 253 9.89 -4.37 -11.74
C VAL A 253 11.36 -4.07 -11.48
N LEU A 254 12.29 -4.83 -12.10
CA LEU A 254 13.73 -4.62 -11.89
C LEU A 254 14.19 -3.24 -12.38
N GLN A 255 13.66 -2.77 -13.52
CA GLN A 255 13.99 -1.45 -14.04
C GLN A 255 13.50 -0.36 -13.09
N CYS A 256 12.28 -0.46 -12.54
CA CYS A 256 11.76 0.48 -11.57
C CYS A 256 12.61 0.50 -10.28
N ILE A 257 13.01 -0.68 -9.77
CA ILE A 257 13.93 -0.79 -8.62
C ILE A 257 15.24 -0.04 -8.92
N ASN A 258 15.83 -0.26 -10.08
CA ASN A 258 17.10 0.35 -10.46
C ASN A 258 17.00 1.86 -10.71
N ALA A 259 15.84 2.36 -11.18
CA ALA A 259 15.65 3.76 -11.49
C ALA A 259 15.35 4.61 -10.24
N TYR A 260 14.54 4.10 -9.31
CA TYR A 260 14.01 4.90 -8.20
C TYR A 260 14.49 4.46 -6.82
N HIS A 261 15.15 3.31 -6.72
CA HIS A 261 15.67 2.76 -5.46
C HIS A 261 14.66 2.82 -4.30
N PRO A 262 13.43 2.27 -4.48
CA PRO A 262 12.45 2.30 -3.40
C PRO A 262 12.98 1.54 -2.16
N ALA A 263 12.61 1.99 -0.98
CA ALA A 263 12.92 1.28 0.27
C ALA A 263 11.94 0.13 0.54
N MET A 264 10.80 0.11 -0.17
CA MET A 264 9.78 -0.92 -0.04
C MET A 264 9.16 -1.22 -1.40
N ILE A 265 8.91 -2.50 -1.69
CA ILE A 265 8.05 -2.92 -2.80
C ILE A 265 6.89 -3.76 -2.27
N TYR A 266 5.73 -3.58 -2.90
CA TYR A 266 4.50 -4.26 -2.54
C TYR A 266 3.96 -5.02 -3.75
N PHE A 267 3.53 -6.27 -3.52
CA PHE A 267 2.82 -7.06 -4.52
C PHE A 267 1.41 -7.38 -4.03
N ASP A 268 0.43 -7.14 -4.89
CA ASP A 268 -0.95 -7.54 -4.64
C ASP A 268 -1.19 -8.98 -5.12
N ASP A 269 -0.42 -9.88 -4.57
CA ASP A 269 -0.43 -11.32 -4.83
C ASP A 269 -0.68 -12.08 -3.52
N THR A 270 -0.72 -13.39 -3.58
CA THR A 270 -0.84 -14.21 -2.38
C THR A 270 0.50 -14.27 -1.63
N VAL A 271 1.54 -14.76 -2.27
CA VAL A 271 2.92 -14.79 -1.74
C VAL A 271 3.79 -13.85 -2.55
N LEU A 272 4.04 -14.15 -3.83
CA LEU A 272 4.82 -13.37 -4.78
C LEU A 272 4.16 -13.39 -6.16
N PRO A 273 4.53 -12.51 -7.08
CA PRO A 273 4.03 -12.55 -8.46
C PRO A 273 4.16 -13.94 -9.08
N PHE A 274 3.08 -14.37 -9.75
CA PHE A 274 2.94 -15.69 -10.40
C PHE A 274 3.03 -16.89 -9.45
N TRP A 275 2.79 -16.70 -8.16
CA TRP A 275 2.74 -17.78 -7.19
C TRP A 275 1.74 -18.86 -7.60
N GLY A 276 2.17 -20.11 -7.57
CA GLY A 276 1.37 -21.26 -8.01
C GLY A 276 1.50 -21.61 -9.50
N CYS A 277 2.19 -20.77 -10.32
CA CYS A 277 2.54 -21.13 -11.68
C CYS A 277 4.04 -20.99 -12.00
N ASP A 278 4.71 -20.00 -11.45
CA ASP A 278 6.16 -19.78 -11.63
C ASP A 278 6.77 -18.95 -10.50
N GLU A 279 7.16 -19.59 -9.42
CA GLU A 279 7.79 -18.92 -8.27
C GLU A 279 9.13 -18.25 -8.60
N SER A 280 9.80 -18.69 -9.70
CA SER A 280 11.12 -18.20 -10.05
C SER A 280 11.15 -16.69 -10.35
N VAL A 281 10.05 -16.13 -10.84
CA VAL A 281 9.95 -14.69 -11.12
C VAL A 281 10.04 -13.89 -9.83
N GLY A 282 9.22 -14.23 -8.83
CA GLY A 282 9.23 -13.57 -7.53
C GLY A 282 10.58 -13.73 -6.81
N LEU A 283 11.14 -14.94 -6.78
CA LEU A 283 12.45 -15.20 -6.17
C LEU A 283 13.58 -14.40 -6.84
N LYS A 284 13.57 -14.25 -8.18
CA LYS A 284 14.51 -13.39 -8.91
C LYS A 284 14.38 -11.92 -8.54
N ILE A 285 13.15 -11.44 -8.32
CA ILE A 285 12.92 -10.07 -7.88
C ILE A 285 13.49 -9.84 -6.49
N LEU A 286 13.21 -10.73 -5.52
CA LEU A 286 13.77 -10.64 -4.18
C LEU A 286 15.30 -10.64 -4.21
N THR A 287 15.89 -11.58 -4.96
CA THR A 287 17.36 -11.69 -5.13
C THR A 287 17.97 -10.40 -5.65
N HIS A 288 17.43 -9.87 -6.75
CA HIS A 288 17.90 -8.62 -7.33
C HIS A 288 17.78 -7.46 -6.33
N TYR A 289 16.63 -7.32 -5.70
CA TYR A 289 16.33 -6.20 -4.82
C TYR A 289 17.20 -6.21 -3.56
N TYR A 290 17.34 -7.38 -2.92
CA TYR A 290 18.17 -7.52 -1.72
C TYR A 290 19.66 -7.33 -2.02
N ASN A 291 20.16 -7.87 -3.12
CA ASN A 291 21.54 -7.65 -3.54
C ASN A 291 21.82 -6.20 -3.93
N THR A 292 20.89 -5.54 -4.63
CA THR A 292 21.02 -4.12 -4.97
C THR A 292 21.08 -3.26 -3.71
N SER A 293 20.21 -3.49 -2.73
CA SER A 293 20.24 -2.78 -1.45
C SER A 293 21.54 -3.04 -0.69
N ALA A 294 21.92 -4.30 -0.51
CA ALA A 294 23.13 -4.67 0.24
C ALA A 294 24.42 -4.08 -0.32
N GLN A 295 24.46 -3.79 -1.62
CA GLN A 295 25.63 -3.17 -2.27
C GLN A 295 25.60 -1.64 -2.19
N THR A 296 24.42 -1.04 -2.19
CA THR A 296 24.28 0.43 -2.26
C THR A 296 24.74 1.11 -0.97
N ASP A 297 24.43 0.55 0.19
CA ASP A 297 24.80 1.15 1.49
C ASP A 297 26.12 0.61 2.07
N GLY A 298 26.71 -0.41 1.44
CA GLY A 298 27.98 -1.01 1.84
C GLY A 298 27.92 -1.78 3.17
N THR A 299 26.73 -1.98 3.75
CA THR A 299 26.56 -2.75 5.00
C THR A 299 26.57 -4.25 4.74
N GLY A 300 26.35 -4.66 3.51
CA GLY A 300 26.15 -6.06 3.11
C GLY A 300 24.82 -6.64 3.57
N LYS A 301 23.87 -5.80 4.04
CA LYS A 301 22.53 -6.19 4.43
C LYS A 301 21.48 -5.57 3.52
N ALA A 302 20.38 -6.25 3.31
CA ALA A 302 19.24 -5.69 2.61
C ALA A 302 18.43 -4.81 3.55
N GLU A 303 18.53 -3.49 3.40
CA GLU A 303 17.80 -2.47 4.18
C GLU A 303 16.47 -2.10 3.51
N VAL A 304 15.84 -3.05 2.81
CA VAL A 304 14.59 -2.89 2.06
C VAL A 304 13.55 -3.92 2.47
N VAL A 305 12.28 -3.64 2.14
CA VAL A 305 11.14 -4.47 2.52
C VAL A 305 10.36 -4.92 1.28
N VAL A 306 10.01 -6.21 1.24
CA VAL A 306 9.05 -6.80 0.28
C VAL A 306 7.89 -7.37 1.07
N THR A 307 6.65 -7.17 0.61
CA THR A 307 5.46 -7.69 1.27
C THR A 307 4.81 -8.86 0.51
N GLY A 308 4.16 -9.72 1.26
CA GLY A 308 3.27 -10.76 0.76
C GLY A 308 2.16 -11.06 1.77
N LYS A 309 1.02 -11.58 1.31
CA LYS A 309 -0.22 -11.69 2.09
C LYS A 309 -0.39 -13.05 2.76
N ILE A 310 -0.42 -14.12 2.00
CA ILE A 310 -0.72 -15.47 2.51
C ILE A 310 0.60 -16.22 2.72
N LEU A 311 1.34 -15.84 3.75
CA LEU A 311 2.68 -16.35 4.01
C LEU A 311 2.67 -17.50 5.01
N GLU A 312 3.32 -18.60 4.65
CA GLU A 312 3.78 -19.63 5.58
C GLU A 312 5.00 -19.11 6.38
N ASP A 313 5.37 -19.78 7.46
CA ASP A 313 6.47 -19.34 8.32
C ASP A 313 7.80 -19.18 7.58
N LYS A 314 8.13 -20.11 6.66
CA LYS A 314 9.34 -20.02 5.81
C LYS A 314 9.38 -18.74 4.94
N HIS A 315 8.22 -18.26 4.50
CA HIS A 315 8.12 -17.04 3.70
C HIS A 315 8.31 -15.80 4.58
N LYS A 316 7.78 -15.82 5.81
CA LYS A 316 7.93 -14.71 6.79
C LYS A 316 9.38 -14.49 7.24
N GLU A 317 10.24 -15.50 7.10
CA GLU A 317 11.68 -15.33 7.31
C GLU A 317 12.36 -14.52 6.20
N ALA A 318 11.79 -14.59 4.97
CA ALA A 318 12.39 -13.96 3.79
C ALA A 318 11.72 -12.64 3.37
N MET A 319 10.54 -12.32 3.88
CA MET A 319 9.78 -11.13 3.49
C MET A 319 8.73 -10.74 4.54
N MET A 320 8.18 -9.54 4.42
CA MET A 320 7.21 -8.97 5.36
C MET A 320 5.80 -9.54 5.13
N TRP A 321 5.16 -10.01 6.20
CA TRP A 321 3.76 -10.37 6.17
C TRP A 321 2.87 -9.12 6.15
N ASP A 322 2.00 -9.02 5.16
CA ASP A 322 0.99 -7.97 5.03
C ASP A 322 -0.42 -8.56 5.23
N VAL A 323 -1.23 -7.88 6.02
CA VAL A 323 -2.63 -8.25 6.31
C VAL A 323 -3.53 -7.21 5.67
N GLU A 324 -4.42 -7.62 4.76
CA GLU A 324 -5.32 -6.67 4.13
C GLU A 324 -6.54 -6.36 4.99
N ARG A 325 -6.77 -5.09 5.31
CA ARG A 325 -7.97 -4.59 6.02
C ARG A 325 -8.26 -5.37 7.30
N GLY A 326 -7.25 -5.53 8.14
CA GLY A 326 -7.41 -6.29 9.37
C GLY A 326 -6.19 -6.26 10.29
N ALA A 327 -6.23 -7.05 11.35
CA ALA A 327 -5.12 -7.24 12.27
C ALA A 327 -5.15 -8.64 12.88
N PRO A 328 -3.99 -9.24 13.21
CA PRO A 328 -3.92 -10.45 14.00
C PRO A 328 -4.66 -10.29 15.33
N ASP A 329 -5.16 -11.41 15.85
CA ASP A 329 -5.85 -11.47 17.15
C ASP A 329 -4.91 -11.32 18.35
N ARG A 330 -3.60 -11.41 18.14
CA ARG A 330 -2.55 -11.34 19.18
C ARG A 330 -1.30 -10.65 18.68
N CYS A 331 -0.42 -10.27 19.61
CA CYS A 331 0.91 -9.78 19.31
C CYS A 331 1.71 -10.81 18.50
N GLN A 332 2.43 -10.34 17.49
CA GLN A 332 3.29 -11.16 16.65
C GLN A 332 4.75 -11.02 17.08
N ASP A 333 5.49 -12.15 17.07
CA ASP A 333 6.92 -12.16 17.38
C ASP A 333 7.72 -11.40 16.30
N GLN A 334 7.36 -11.60 15.04
CA GLN A 334 7.95 -10.89 13.90
C GLN A 334 7.17 -9.61 13.59
N PRO A 335 7.84 -8.55 13.11
CA PRO A 335 7.16 -7.39 12.55
C PRO A 335 6.22 -7.80 11.41
N TRP A 336 5.15 -7.07 11.23
CA TRP A 336 4.16 -7.27 10.18
C TRP A 336 3.57 -5.94 9.73
N GLN A 337 2.81 -5.93 8.65
CA GLN A 337 2.10 -4.75 8.18
C GLN A 337 0.62 -5.05 8.00
N THR A 338 -0.21 -4.04 8.11
CA THR A 338 -1.55 -4.06 7.53
C THR A 338 -1.72 -2.90 6.57
N CYS A 339 -2.42 -3.16 5.48
CA CYS A 339 -2.88 -2.11 4.57
C CYS A 339 -4.40 -1.96 4.65
N THR A 340 -4.89 -0.73 4.59
CA THR A 340 -6.32 -0.39 4.52
C THR A 340 -6.50 0.98 3.85
N CYS A 341 -7.74 1.32 3.49
CA CYS A 341 -8.08 2.61 2.91
C CYS A 341 -9.03 3.42 3.81
N ILE A 342 -8.99 4.73 3.70
CA ILE A 342 -9.96 5.58 4.40
C ILE A 342 -11.34 5.54 3.75
N GLY A 343 -11.42 5.33 2.44
CA GLY A 343 -12.63 5.22 1.64
C GLY A 343 -12.65 3.92 0.85
N ASP A 344 -12.47 4.01 -0.46
CA ASP A 344 -12.16 2.89 -1.33
C ASP A 344 -10.65 2.88 -1.67
N TRP A 345 -10.14 1.85 -2.35
CA TRP A 345 -8.74 1.84 -2.76
C TRP A 345 -8.46 2.94 -3.79
N HIS A 346 -9.15 2.94 -4.93
CA HIS A 346 -9.17 4.05 -5.87
C HIS A 346 -10.27 5.05 -5.53
N TYR A 347 -10.15 6.28 -6.03
CA TYR A 347 -11.12 7.33 -5.72
C TYR A 347 -12.53 6.98 -6.18
N ASP A 348 -13.48 7.05 -5.26
CA ASP A 348 -14.91 6.75 -5.47
C ASP A 348 -15.78 7.96 -5.15
N ARG A 349 -16.46 8.50 -6.17
CA ARG A 349 -17.37 9.64 -6.04
C ARG A 349 -18.54 9.34 -5.11
N GLY A 350 -19.04 8.12 -5.08
CA GLY A 350 -20.11 7.72 -4.17
C GLY A 350 -19.68 7.77 -2.71
N THR A 351 -18.44 7.40 -2.40
CA THR A 351 -17.85 7.56 -1.06
C THR A 351 -17.76 9.04 -0.68
N TYR A 352 -17.33 9.90 -1.60
CA TYR A 352 -17.28 11.34 -1.41
C TYR A 352 -18.68 11.93 -1.15
N GLU A 353 -19.65 11.66 -2.01
CA GLU A 353 -21.01 12.22 -1.91
C GLU A 353 -21.73 11.80 -0.63
N ARG A 354 -21.49 10.58 -0.14
CA ARG A 354 -22.03 10.08 1.12
C ARG A 354 -21.18 10.47 2.34
N ASN A 355 -20.00 11.06 2.13
CA ASN A 355 -19.00 11.29 3.17
C ASN A 355 -18.74 10.04 4.03
N SER A 356 -18.65 8.88 3.38
CA SER A 356 -18.56 7.56 4.05
C SER A 356 -17.12 7.10 4.28
N TYR A 357 -16.21 8.03 4.50
CA TYR A 357 -14.82 7.76 4.87
C TYR A 357 -14.70 7.31 6.33
N LYS A 358 -13.70 6.46 6.61
CA LYS A 358 -13.28 6.20 8.01
C LYS A 358 -12.91 7.52 8.68
N SER A 359 -13.33 7.71 9.93
CA SER A 359 -12.93 8.89 10.70
C SER A 359 -11.46 8.83 11.13
N ALA A 360 -10.86 9.98 11.43
CA ALA A 360 -9.53 10.03 12.03
C ALA A 360 -9.45 9.21 13.31
N GLU A 361 -10.51 9.23 14.13
CA GLU A 361 -10.64 8.42 15.34
C GLU A 361 -10.53 6.91 15.06
N GLN A 362 -11.23 6.41 14.03
CA GLN A 362 -11.15 5.01 13.64
C GLN A 362 -9.73 4.63 13.21
N VAL A 363 -9.10 5.47 12.36
CA VAL A 363 -7.72 5.24 11.90
C VAL A 363 -6.72 5.24 13.04
N ILE A 364 -6.81 6.20 13.98
CA ILE A 364 -5.90 6.28 15.12
C ILE A 364 -6.06 5.06 16.04
N ARG A 365 -7.28 4.63 16.33
CA ARG A 365 -7.51 3.42 17.13
C ARG A 365 -6.97 2.16 16.45
N MET A 366 -7.12 2.05 15.14
CA MET A 366 -6.48 0.99 14.37
C MET A 366 -4.95 1.05 14.47
N LEU A 367 -4.34 2.23 14.26
CA LEU A 367 -2.90 2.43 14.37
C LEU A 367 -2.36 2.00 15.73
N VAL A 368 -3.01 2.43 16.82
CA VAL A 368 -2.60 2.08 18.18
C VAL A 368 -2.68 0.57 18.44
N ASP A 369 -3.76 -0.09 17.99
CA ASP A 369 -3.91 -1.54 18.13
C ASP A 369 -2.84 -2.29 17.33
N ILE A 370 -2.62 -1.92 16.08
CA ILE A 370 -1.63 -2.52 15.18
C ILE A 370 -0.22 -2.40 15.77
N VAL A 371 0.16 -1.20 16.23
CA VAL A 371 1.48 -0.93 16.80
C VAL A 371 1.70 -1.73 18.10
N SER A 372 0.67 -1.88 18.94
CA SER A 372 0.76 -2.69 20.15
C SER A 372 0.99 -4.17 19.88
N LYS A 373 0.64 -4.65 18.68
CA LYS A 373 0.80 -6.03 18.21
C LYS A 373 2.03 -6.24 17.33
N ASN A 374 3.01 -5.32 17.36
CA ASN A 374 4.26 -5.33 16.59
C ASN A 374 4.07 -5.00 15.08
N GLY A 375 2.99 -4.33 14.71
CA GLY A 375 2.65 -4.03 13.32
C GLY A 375 2.93 -2.60 12.89
N ASN A 376 2.87 -2.39 11.57
CA ASN A 376 2.84 -1.09 10.89
C ASN A 376 1.52 -0.91 10.15
N LEU A 377 1.00 0.30 10.10
CA LEU A 377 -0.17 0.65 9.31
C LEU A 377 0.25 1.36 8.01
N LEU A 378 -0.19 0.82 6.87
CA LEU A 378 -0.13 1.48 5.56
C LEU A 378 -1.55 1.91 5.18
N LEU A 379 -1.82 3.22 5.22
CA LEU A 379 -3.14 3.80 5.02
C LEU A 379 -3.27 4.37 3.61
N SER A 380 -4.14 3.80 2.78
CA SER A 380 -4.46 4.40 1.49
C SER A 380 -5.38 5.61 1.65
N VAL A 381 -4.93 6.74 1.11
CA VAL A 381 -5.68 7.97 0.92
C VAL A 381 -5.86 8.13 -0.59
N PRO A 382 -7.06 7.86 -1.13
CA PRO A 382 -7.30 7.93 -2.56
C PRO A 382 -7.02 9.32 -3.11
N VAL A 383 -6.67 9.39 -4.39
CA VAL A 383 -6.40 10.65 -5.10
C VAL A 383 -7.29 10.72 -6.33
N ARG A 384 -7.92 11.85 -6.59
CA ARG A 384 -8.72 12.09 -7.80
C ARG A 384 -7.87 11.98 -9.06
N GLY A 385 -8.48 11.68 -10.19
CA GLY A 385 -7.78 11.67 -11.49
C GLY A 385 -7.00 12.95 -11.77
N SER A 386 -7.49 14.10 -11.32
CA SER A 386 -6.78 15.40 -11.42
C SER A 386 -5.49 15.51 -10.60
N GLY A 387 -5.29 14.64 -9.60
CA GLY A 387 -4.08 14.63 -8.77
C GLY A 387 -4.21 15.30 -7.40
N VAL A 388 -5.43 15.55 -6.93
CA VAL A 388 -5.70 16.13 -5.60
C VAL A 388 -6.50 15.18 -4.73
N ILE A 389 -6.38 15.32 -3.42
CA ILE A 389 -7.32 14.71 -2.45
C ILE A 389 -8.48 15.67 -2.21
N ASP A 390 -9.67 15.15 -1.89
CA ASP A 390 -10.83 15.99 -1.59
C ASP A 390 -10.79 16.57 -0.18
N GLU A 391 -11.75 17.47 0.13
CA GLU A 391 -11.82 18.14 1.43
C GLU A 391 -12.17 17.18 2.58
N HIS A 392 -12.91 16.12 2.31
CA HIS A 392 -13.24 15.10 3.33
C HIS A 392 -12.02 14.25 3.66
N GLU A 393 -11.26 13.81 2.67
CA GLU A 393 -9.99 13.10 2.83
C GLU A 393 -8.97 13.98 3.57
N ARG A 394 -8.84 15.23 3.14
CA ARG A 394 -7.95 16.21 3.79
C ARG A 394 -8.33 16.41 5.26
N ALA A 395 -9.60 16.50 5.58
CA ALA A 395 -10.06 16.62 6.97
C ALA A 395 -9.68 15.39 7.83
N ARG A 396 -9.74 14.16 7.28
CA ARG A 396 -9.29 12.95 7.98
C ARG A 396 -7.77 12.96 8.21
N VAL A 397 -7.00 13.31 7.18
CA VAL A 397 -5.53 13.45 7.30
C VAL A 397 -5.16 14.50 8.35
N MET A 398 -5.85 15.65 8.38
CA MET A 398 -5.62 16.69 9.39
C MET A 398 -6.05 16.25 10.79
N GLY A 399 -7.11 15.45 10.92
CA GLY A 399 -7.50 14.85 12.20
C GLY A 399 -6.45 13.87 12.73
N ILE A 400 -5.85 13.04 11.86
CA ILE A 400 -4.72 12.17 12.20
C ILE A 400 -3.52 13.02 12.65
N LYS A 401 -3.19 14.09 11.90
CA LYS A 401 -2.12 15.02 12.27
C LYS A 401 -2.31 15.58 13.65
N ALA A 402 -3.51 16.10 13.97
CA ALA A 402 -3.78 16.71 15.25
C ALA A 402 -3.52 15.76 16.45
N TRP A 403 -3.85 14.47 16.28
CA TRP A 403 -3.55 13.46 17.30
C TRP A 403 -2.06 13.11 17.34
N MET A 404 -1.42 12.94 16.18
CA MET A 404 0.00 12.58 16.07
C MET A 404 0.93 13.69 16.61
N ASP A 405 0.59 14.95 16.43
CA ASP A 405 1.35 16.09 16.98
C ASP A 405 1.49 15.99 18.51
N ILE A 406 0.51 15.38 19.20
CA ILE A 406 0.48 15.23 20.64
C ILE A 406 1.09 13.88 21.08
N ASN A 407 0.80 12.81 20.35
CA ASN A 407 0.94 11.44 20.86
C ASN A 407 1.98 10.60 20.10
N SER A 408 2.65 11.12 19.08
CA SER A 408 3.58 10.35 18.24
C SER A 408 4.76 9.72 18.99
N GLU A 409 5.11 10.22 20.17
CA GLU A 409 6.08 9.64 21.09
C GLU A 409 5.73 8.19 21.47
N SER A 410 4.42 7.87 21.57
CA SER A 410 3.89 6.53 21.85
C SER A 410 3.79 5.61 20.64
N ILE A 411 4.18 6.08 19.46
CA ILE A 411 4.06 5.35 18.20
C ILE A 411 5.45 4.98 17.66
N TYR A 412 6.28 5.99 17.31
CA TYR A 412 7.54 5.74 16.63
C TYR A 412 8.60 5.11 17.51
N GLY A 413 9.29 4.10 16.97
CA GLY A 413 10.37 3.41 17.65
C GLY A 413 9.93 2.58 18.84
N THR A 414 8.63 2.39 19.03
CA THR A 414 8.09 1.55 20.11
C THR A 414 8.15 0.07 19.76
N ARG A 415 8.06 -0.76 20.80
CA ARG A 415 7.95 -2.23 20.72
C ARG A 415 6.76 -2.69 21.56
N PRO A 416 6.19 -3.86 21.30
CA PRO A 416 5.21 -4.44 22.19
C PRO A 416 5.75 -4.52 23.63
N TRP A 417 4.89 -4.21 24.59
CA TRP A 417 5.24 -4.46 25.98
C TRP A 417 4.93 -5.91 26.37
N LYS A 418 5.24 -6.35 27.59
CA LYS A 418 5.02 -7.70 28.11
C LYS A 418 3.59 -8.20 27.94
N VAL A 419 2.61 -7.29 27.97
CA VAL A 419 1.25 -7.51 27.51
C VAL A 419 0.87 -6.36 26.57
N TYR A 420 0.27 -6.67 25.42
CA TYR A 420 -0.06 -5.65 24.42
C TYR A 420 -1.35 -4.88 24.70
N GLY A 421 -2.18 -5.32 25.65
CA GLY A 421 -3.43 -4.64 26.00
C GLY A 421 -4.20 -5.28 27.11
N GLU A 422 -5.34 -4.67 27.47
CA GLU A 422 -6.38 -5.19 28.34
C GLU A 422 -7.74 -4.65 27.92
N GLY A 423 -8.82 -5.26 28.40
CA GLY A 423 -10.20 -4.85 28.13
C GLY A 423 -10.94 -5.82 27.20
N PRO A 424 -12.21 -5.50 26.86
CA PRO A 424 -13.11 -6.42 26.15
C PRO A 424 -12.58 -6.88 24.80
N ASN A 425 -11.95 -5.99 24.02
CA ASN A 425 -11.43 -6.32 22.70
C ASN A 425 -10.03 -6.96 22.75
N PHE A 426 -9.42 -7.07 23.91
CA PHE A 426 -8.23 -7.89 24.13
C PHE A 426 -8.60 -9.34 24.43
N GLU A 427 -9.65 -9.56 25.20
CA GLU A 427 -10.11 -10.89 25.64
C GLU A 427 -10.96 -11.60 24.58
N SER A 428 -11.63 -10.83 23.73
CA SER A 428 -12.53 -11.32 22.67
C SER A 428 -11.87 -11.15 21.31
N ALA A 429 -10.83 -11.93 21.04
CA ALA A 429 -10.10 -11.89 19.79
C ALA A 429 -10.99 -12.18 18.58
N ASN A 430 -10.88 -11.35 17.56
CA ASN A 430 -11.52 -11.53 16.26
C ASN A 430 -10.50 -12.20 15.33
N PRO A 431 -10.61 -13.53 15.07
CA PRO A 431 -9.61 -14.22 14.29
C PRO A 431 -9.57 -13.72 12.85
N LEU A 432 -8.36 -13.69 12.27
CA LEU A 432 -8.18 -13.43 10.86
C LEU A 432 -8.77 -14.56 10.01
N ASN A 433 -9.35 -14.21 8.86
CA ASN A 433 -9.41 -15.13 7.74
C ASN A 433 -8.01 -15.24 7.09
N ALA A 434 -7.87 -16.04 6.03
CA ALA A 434 -6.55 -16.33 5.43
C ALA A 434 -5.78 -15.08 5.00
N GLN A 435 -6.46 -14.00 4.59
CA GLN A 435 -5.85 -12.80 3.99
C GLN A 435 -6.02 -11.55 4.86
N GLY A 436 -7.06 -11.48 5.69
CA GLY A 436 -7.42 -10.32 6.48
C GLY A 436 -8.93 -10.10 6.55
N PHE A 437 -9.39 -8.88 6.26
CA PHE A 437 -10.80 -8.46 6.20
C PHE A 437 -11.57 -8.59 7.51
N ASN A 438 -10.88 -8.44 8.65
CA ASN A 438 -11.49 -8.44 9.98
C ASN A 438 -11.44 -7.06 10.67
N GLU A 439 -11.27 -5.98 9.91
CA GLU A 439 -11.34 -4.62 10.43
C GLU A 439 -12.75 -4.27 10.93
N GLY A 440 -12.90 -3.18 11.66
CA GLY A 440 -14.20 -2.72 12.16
C GLY A 440 -14.42 -2.98 13.65
N VAL A 441 -13.38 -3.35 14.38
CA VAL A 441 -13.42 -3.46 15.85
C VAL A 441 -13.82 -2.10 16.47
N LYS A 442 -14.83 -2.10 17.34
CA LYS A 442 -15.29 -0.91 18.05
C LYS A 442 -14.64 -0.86 19.44
N TYR A 443 -13.62 -0.03 19.55
CA TYR A 443 -12.95 0.20 20.83
C TYR A 443 -13.74 1.15 21.73
N SER A 444 -13.59 0.97 23.04
CA SER A 444 -14.21 1.77 24.10
C SER A 444 -13.16 2.28 25.09
N ALA A 445 -13.61 3.05 26.08
CA ALA A 445 -12.77 3.47 27.19
C ALA A 445 -12.34 2.31 28.13
N ALA A 446 -12.90 1.12 27.96
CA ALA A 446 -12.48 -0.06 28.70
C ALA A 446 -11.30 -0.78 28.03
N ASP A 447 -10.99 -0.44 26.79
CA ASP A 447 -9.88 -1.03 26.03
C ASP A 447 -8.59 -0.22 26.22
N VAL A 448 -7.49 -0.90 26.52
CA VAL A 448 -6.16 -0.30 26.63
C VAL A 448 -5.19 -1.03 25.72
N ARG A 449 -4.22 -0.29 25.16
CA ARG A 449 -3.08 -0.85 24.44
C ARG A 449 -1.77 -0.34 25.05
N TYR A 450 -0.78 -1.22 25.08
CA TYR A 450 0.52 -0.97 25.69
C TYR A 450 1.66 -1.13 24.68
N VAL A 451 2.58 -0.21 24.73
CA VAL A 451 3.88 -0.30 24.05
C VAL A 451 4.99 0.20 24.94
N VAL A 452 6.23 -0.14 24.63
CA VAL A 452 7.40 0.30 25.40
C VAL A 452 8.45 0.93 24.48
N LYS A 453 9.12 1.98 25.00
CA LYS A 453 10.28 2.59 24.37
C LYS A 453 11.19 3.18 25.46
N ASP A 454 12.47 2.87 25.38
CA ASP A 454 13.51 3.42 26.28
C ASP A 454 13.12 3.32 27.77
N GLY A 455 12.56 2.17 28.20
CA GLY A 455 12.13 1.94 29.58
C GLY A 455 10.85 2.69 30.01
N THR A 456 10.19 3.39 29.10
CA THR A 456 8.89 4.03 29.32
C THR A 456 7.78 3.17 28.71
N VAL A 457 6.78 2.83 29.51
CA VAL A 457 5.55 2.17 29.02
C VAL A 457 4.53 3.24 28.65
N TYR A 458 4.03 3.16 27.43
CA TYR A 458 2.92 4.00 26.99
C TYR A 458 1.63 3.18 27.05
N ALA A 459 0.68 3.66 27.85
CA ALA A 459 -0.64 3.08 27.99
C ALA A 459 -1.66 3.98 27.29
N THR A 460 -2.29 3.48 26.23
CA THR A 460 -3.34 4.18 25.51
C THR A 460 -4.70 3.63 25.89
N ILE A 461 -5.52 4.44 26.57
CA ILE A 461 -6.96 4.19 26.74
C ILE A 461 -7.62 4.56 25.42
N MET A 462 -8.28 3.59 24.77
CA MET A 462 -8.73 3.70 23.37
C MET A 462 -9.86 4.70 23.12
N ALA A 463 -10.51 5.19 24.19
CA ALA A 463 -11.43 6.33 24.18
C ALA A 463 -11.37 7.04 25.55
N TRP A 464 -11.77 8.30 25.62
CA TRP A 464 -11.83 9.00 26.90
C TRP A 464 -12.89 8.37 27.81
N PRO A 465 -12.51 7.97 29.06
CA PRO A 465 -13.49 7.48 30.03
C PRO A 465 -14.36 8.63 30.57
N THR A 466 -15.62 8.35 30.88
CA THR A 466 -16.50 9.32 31.50
C THR A 466 -16.12 9.63 32.96
N ALA A 467 -15.55 8.64 33.66
CA ALA A 467 -15.00 8.83 34.99
C ALA A 467 -13.55 9.31 34.92
N ARG A 468 -13.16 10.23 35.76
CA ARG A 468 -11.77 10.71 35.83
C ARG A 468 -10.81 9.67 36.42
N GLU A 469 -11.30 8.80 37.29
CA GLU A 469 -10.52 7.69 37.84
C GLU A 469 -10.46 6.53 36.83
N PHE A 470 -9.25 6.07 36.51
CA PHE A 470 -9.01 4.91 35.67
C PHE A 470 -7.95 3.97 36.28
N THR A 471 -8.14 2.66 36.16
CA THR A 471 -7.21 1.67 36.71
C THR A 471 -6.68 0.72 35.64
N PHE A 472 -5.37 0.71 35.45
CA PHE A 472 -4.64 -0.21 34.60
C PHE A 472 -4.30 -1.47 35.36
N LYS A 473 -5.02 -2.57 35.13
CA LYS A 473 -4.84 -3.85 35.83
C LYS A 473 -3.47 -4.47 35.56
N ALA A 474 -3.00 -4.39 34.32
CA ALA A 474 -1.69 -4.93 33.91
C ALA A 474 -0.50 -4.26 34.63
N LEU A 475 -0.69 -3.13 35.29
CA LEU A 475 0.34 -2.39 36.02
C LEU A 475 0.21 -2.54 37.55
N GLY A 476 -0.61 -3.48 38.01
CA GLY A 476 -0.74 -3.83 39.43
C GLY A 476 0.47 -4.61 39.96
N GLN A 477 0.72 -4.54 41.26
CA GLN A 477 1.83 -5.24 41.91
C GLN A 477 1.70 -6.77 41.85
N ASN A 478 0.47 -7.29 41.71
CA ASN A 478 0.19 -8.71 41.56
C ASN A 478 0.01 -9.14 40.08
N ALA A 479 0.13 -8.22 39.12
CA ALA A 479 -0.03 -8.56 37.71
C ALA A 479 1.16 -9.41 37.22
N PRO A 480 0.92 -10.44 36.37
CA PRO A 480 2.01 -11.23 35.76
C PRO A 480 3.01 -10.35 34.96
N SER A 481 2.55 -9.23 34.44
CA SER A 481 3.31 -8.22 33.71
C SER A 481 4.03 -7.21 34.60
N TYR A 482 3.95 -7.34 35.93
CA TYR A 482 4.54 -6.37 36.86
C TYR A 482 6.01 -6.10 36.57
N SER A 483 6.34 -4.83 36.38
CA SER A 483 7.69 -4.37 35.99
C SER A 483 8.38 -3.53 37.08
N GLY A 484 7.80 -3.48 38.29
CA GLY A 484 8.35 -2.74 39.40
C GLY A 484 7.51 -1.53 39.80
N LYS A 485 8.07 -0.74 40.74
CA LYS A 485 7.37 0.41 41.29
C LYS A 485 7.33 1.57 40.29
N VAL A 486 6.14 2.10 40.07
CA VAL A 486 5.92 3.25 39.19
C VAL A 486 6.53 4.51 39.82
N LYS A 487 7.36 5.21 39.06
CA LYS A 487 8.02 6.45 39.45
C LYS A 487 7.20 7.69 39.07
N SER A 488 6.67 7.72 37.84
CA SER A 488 5.88 8.85 37.36
C SER A 488 4.84 8.41 36.32
N VAL A 489 3.78 9.18 36.20
CA VAL A 489 2.76 9.06 35.17
C VAL A 489 2.50 10.44 34.59
N ARG A 490 2.60 10.58 33.26
CA ARG A 490 2.38 11.82 32.52
C ARG A 490 1.38 11.58 31.41
N LEU A 491 0.37 12.43 31.30
CA LEU A 491 -0.53 12.45 30.14
C LEU A 491 0.18 13.14 28.97
N LEU A 492 0.20 12.54 27.77
CA LEU A 492 0.77 13.18 26.58
C LEU A 492 -0.09 14.39 26.18
N GLY A 493 0.56 15.49 25.83
CA GLY A 493 -0.10 16.79 25.61
C GLY A 493 -0.59 17.50 26.87
N GLY A 494 -0.33 16.91 28.06
CA GLY A 494 -0.72 17.43 29.37
C GLY A 494 0.43 17.43 30.36
N THR A 495 0.09 17.30 31.63
CA THR A 495 1.03 17.33 32.76
C THR A 495 1.12 15.96 33.45
N ALA A 496 1.92 15.88 34.51
CA ALA A 496 1.91 14.75 35.44
C ALA A 496 0.50 14.58 36.02
N VAL A 497 0.04 13.32 36.11
CA VAL A 497 -1.25 12.97 36.68
C VAL A 497 -1.07 12.28 38.03
N PRO A 498 -1.95 12.53 39.03
CA PRO A 498 -1.96 11.80 40.30
C PRO A 498 -2.18 10.31 40.05
N PHE A 499 -1.44 9.48 40.78
CA PHE A 499 -1.56 8.03 40.66
C PHE A 499 -1.35 7.31 42.00
N ARG A 500 -1.90 6.10 42.08
CA ARG A 500 -1.65 5.16 43.16
C ARG A 500 -1.49 3.75 42.60
N GLN A 501 -0.39 3.11 42.89
CA GLN A 501 -0.16 1.71 42.54
C GLN A 501 -0.52 0.80 43.70
N SER A 502 -1.34 -0.21 43.44
CA SER A 502 -1.80 -1.23 44.37
C SER A 502 -1.57 -2.64 43.82
N PRO A 503 -1.83 -3.71 44.59
CA PRO A 503 -1.81 -5.07 44.08
C PRO A 503 -2.73 -5.29 42.86
N GLU A 504 -3.87 -4.59 42.83
CA GLU A 504 -4.93 -4.77 41.81
C GLU A 504 -4.68 -3.95 40.52
N GLY A 505 -3.87 -2.86 40.58
CA GLY A 505 -3.64 -2.01 39.43
C GLY A 505 -2.94 -0.70 39.75
N LEU A 506 -2.66 0.04 38.65
CA LEU A 506 -2.25 1.45 38.71
C LEU A 506 -3.46 2.33 38.47
N SER A 507 -3.97 2.99 39.52
CA SER A 507 -5.06 3.96 39.41
C SER A 507 -4.50 5.34 39.14
N VAL A 508 -5.11 6.06 38.19
CA VAL A 508 -4.75 7.45 37.83
C VAL A 508 -5.95 8.34 37.85
N THR A 509 -5.77 9.65 38.10
CA THR A 509 -6.81 10.67 38.05
C THR A 509 -6.59 11.53 36.79
N LEU A 510 -7.40 11.34 35.76
CA LEU A 510 -7.31 12.08 34.49
C LEU A 510 -7.81 13.54 34.68
N PRO A 511 -7.31 14.52 33.91
CA PRO A 511 -7.77 15.90 33.96
C PRO A 511 -9.19 16.04 33.37
N GLU A 512 -9.83 17.16 33.64
CA GLU A 512 -11.12 17.51 33.03
C GLU A 512 -10.98 17.98 31.59
N GLN A 513 -9.88 18.67 31.31
CA GLN A 513 -9.58 19.13 29.96
C GLN A 513 -8.75 18.08 29.21
N HIS A 514 -9.25 17.63 28.09
CA HIS A 514 -8.61 16.64 27.24
C HIS A 514 -7.70 17.31 26.20
N PRO A 515 -6.44 16.87 26.05
CA PRO A 515 -5.55 17.43 25.03
C PRO A 515 -5.95 17.07 23.59
N ASN A 516 -6.79 16.05 23.42
CA ASN A 516 -7.38 15.62 22.14
C ASN A 516 -8.71 14.90 22.42
N GLU A 517 -9.56 14.71 21.39
CA GLU A 517 -10.89 14.11 21.54
C GLU A 517 -10.91 12.58 21.36
N ILE A 518 -9.78 11.94 20.98
CA ILE A 518 -9.79 10.53 20.52
C ILE A 518 -9.47 9.56 21.67
N SER A 519 -8.38 9.80 22.42
CA SER A 519 -7.83 8.84 23.37
C SER A 519 -6.96 9.51 24.43
N ALA A 520 -6.79 8.86 25.58
CA ALA A 520 -5.82 9.28 26.59
C ALA A 520 -4.56 8.41 26.49
N VAL A 521 -3.40 9.03 26.32
CA VAL A 521 -2.10 8.34 26.25
C VAL A 521 -1.25 8.74 27.44
N LEU A 522 -0.86 7.75 28.25
CA LEU A 522 -0.05 7.98 29.44
C LEU A 522 1.36 7.38 29.26
N ALA A 523 2.37 8.19 29.51
CA ALA A 523 3.76 7.77 29.62
C ALA A 523 4.06 7.41 31.09
N ILE A 524 4.48 6.18 31.33
CA ILE A 524 4.66 5.60 32.67
C ILE A 524 6.13 5.17 32.81
N THR A 525 6.82 5.72 33.81
CA THR A 525 8.22 5.35 34.13
C THR A 525 8.30 4.60 35.45
N PHE A 526 9.36 3.84 35.65
CA PHE A 526 9.56 2.99 36.81
C PHE A 526 10.82 3.40 37.59
N GLU A 527 10.91 3.01 38.88
CA GLU A 527 12.05 3.33 39.74
C GLU A 527 13.32 2.53 39.33
N ALA A 528 13.16 1.36 38.75
CA ALA A 528 14.24 0.56 38.16
C ALA A 528 14.01 0.38 36.66
N SER A 529 15.06 0.09 35.87
CA SER A 529 14.92 -0.26 34.46
C SER A 529 14.06 -1.52 34.30
N ILE A 530 13.10 -1.46 33.39
CA ILE A 530 12.16 -2.56 33.06
C ILE A 530 12.64 -3.30 31.80
#